data_1e8b1cdcd1b05982e6103b0224578a6f
#
_entry.id   1e8b1cdcd1b05982e6103b0224578a6f
#
_cell.length_a   1.000
_cell.length_b   1.000
_cell.length_c   1.000
_cell.angle_alpha   90.00
_cell.angle_beta   90.00
_cell.angle_gamma   90.00
#
_symmetry.space_group_name_H-M   'P 1'
#
loop_
_entity.id
_entity.type
_entity.pdbx_description
1 polymer ?
#
loop_
_entity_poly.entity_id
_entity_poly.type
_entity_poly.pdbx_seq_one_letter_code
_entity_poly.pdbx_strand_id
1 'polypeptide(L)'
;KKGMMFSARLPAHEYVNIDTILNSMQQLYMASVEFDEFKAQITNICDVASMGSETSYIKLSFHEDRIVMESKSDVGSGSNVCRAVMIEGKVCSFYYPANMLKDIFRTVEGTLILQVDRRGYMLVFDRLNKYMLTPIREEFAEKQAEKFAERKKAVKTKSKSKTESKAA
;
A
#
# COMPACT_ATOMS: atom_id res chain seq x y z
N LYS A 1 43.51 -8.02 16.49
CA LYS A 1 42.23 -7.65 15.85
C LYS A 1 41.27 -8.79 16.11
N LYS A 2 40.20 -8.58 16.90
CA LYS A 2 39.10 -9.53 17.05
C LYS A 2 38.25 -9.44 15.80
N GLY A 3 38.27 -10.48 14.95
CA GLY A 3 37.35 -10.59 13.82
C GLY A 3 35.95 -10.93 14.29
N MET A 4 34.94 -10.29 13.72
CA MET A 4 33.54 -10.61 13.95
C MET A 4 33.08 -11.57 12.86
N MET A 5 32.53 -12.71 13.25
CA MET A 5 32.00 -13.70 12.33
C MET A 5 30.47 -13.69 12.39
N PHE A 6 29.83 -13.50 11.24
CA PHE A 6 28.38 -13.59 11.11
C PHE A 6 28.01 -14.91 10.47
N SER A 7 27.04 -15.60 11.04
CA SER A 7 26.45 -16.80 10.48
C SER A 7 24.96 -16.54 10.27
N ALA A 8 24.47 -16.74 9.05
CA ALA A 8 23.06 -16.63 8.73
C ALA A 8 22.59 -17.94 8.08
N ARG A 9 21.41 -18.42 8.48
CA ARG A 9 20.78 -19.58 7.86
C ARG A 9 20.05 -19.11 6.60
N LEU A 10 20.45 -19.62 5.45
CA LEU A 10 19.72 -19.37 4.20
C LEU A 10 18.38 -20.11 4.23
N PRO A 11 17.28 -19.47 3.80
CA PRO A 11 16.00 -20.16 3.65
C PRO A 11 16.14 -21.29 2.61
N ALA A 12 15.48 -22.42 2.87
CA ALA A 12 15.52 -23.60 2.01
C ALA A 12 14.71 -23.46 0.70
N HIS A 13 14.14 -22.32 0.44
CA HIS A 13 13.36 -22.03 -0.77
C HIS A 13 14.20 -21.36 -1.83
N GLU A 14 13.96 -21.71 -3.09
CA GLU A 14 14.56 -21.02 -4.22
C GLU A 14 14.26 -19.51 -4.14
N TYR A 15 15.31 -18.72 -4.35
CA TYR A 15 15.18 -17.27 -4.38
C TYR A 15 14.36 -16.86 -5.60
N VAL A 16 13.40 -15.98 -5.37
CA VAL A 16 12.58 -15.44 -6.48
C VAL A 16 13.49 -14.71 -7.46
N ASN A 17 13.49 -15.15 -8.72
CA ASN A 17 14.27 -14.51 -9.77
C ASN A 17 13.58 -13.19 -10.17
N ILE A 18 14.07 -12.08 -9.62
CA ILE A 18 13.53 -10.75 -9.85
C ILE A 18 13.67 -10.35 -11.33
N ASP A 19 14.77 -10.73 -12.00
CA ASP A 19 14.99 -10.40 -13.40
C ASP A 19 13.94 -11.05 -14.30
N THR A 20 13.54 -12.28 -14.00
CA THR A 20 12.45 -12.95 -14.71
C THR A 20 11.12 -12.18 -14.57
N ILE A 21 10.84 -11.68 -13.37
CA ILE A 21 9.61 -10.89 -13.13
C ILE A 21 9.70 -9.57 -13.90
N LEU A 22 10.80 -8.84 -13.78
CA LEU A 22 11.00 -7.56 -14.46
C LEU A 22 10.89 -7.69 -15.99
N ASN A 23 11.52 -8.72 -16.57
CA ASN A 23 11.47 -8.98 -18.00
C ASN A 23 10.08 -9.43 -18.50
N SER A 24 9.25 -9.97 -17.62
CA SER A 24 7.87 -10.39 -17.95
C SER A 24 6.81 -9.30 -17.71
N MET A 25 7.21 -8.13 -17.19
CA MET A 25 6.28 -7.03 -16.90
C MET A 25 5.70 -6.44 -18.19
N GLN A 26 4.38 -6.33 -18.22
CA GLN A 26 3.65 -5.63 -19.27
C GLN A 26 3.13 -4.31 -18.70
N GLN A 27 3.80 -3.22 -19.08
CA GLN A 27 3.43 -1.89 -18.58
C GLN A 27 1.95 -1.59 -18.87
N LEU A 28 1.24 -1.18 -17.85
CA LEU A 28 -0.14 -0.71 -17.90
C LEU A 28 -0.25 0.78 -17.69
N TYR A 29 0.58 1.33 -16.79
CA TYR A 29 0.58 2.72 -16.40
C TYR A 29 1.99 3.18 -16.05
N MET A 30 2.33 4.42 -16.42
CA MET A 30 3.56 5.08 -16.01
C MET A 30 3.28 6.56 -15.77
N ALA A 31 3.73 7.08 -14.64
CA ALA A 31 3.63 8.50 -14.31
C ALA A 31 4.82 9.02 -13.54
N SER A 32 5.06 10.31 -13.66
CA SER A 32 5.96 11.07 -12.80
C SER A 32 5.15 11.74 -11.69
N VAL A 33 5.66 11.70 -10.48
CA VAL A 33 5.07 12.37 -9.31
C VAL A 33 6.10 13.24 -8.61
N GLU A 34 5.63 14.31 -7.99
CA GLU A 34 6.45 15.15 -7.13
C GLU A 34 6.65 14.41 -5.79
N PHE A 35 7.91 14.29 -5.36
CA PHE A 35 8.30 13.42 -4.26
C PHE A 35 7.72 13.85 -2.93
N ASP A 36 7.89 15.11 -2.55
CA ASP A 36 7.52 15.59 -1.21
C ASP A 36 6.01 15.55 -1.01
N GLU A 37 5.24 15.95 -2.04
CA GLU A 37 3.79 15.83 -2.04
C GLU A 37 3.36 14.37 -1.93
N PHE A 38 3.90 13.50 -2.79
CA PHE A 38 3.53 12.08 -2.80
C PHE A 38 3.88 11.40 -1.49
N LYS A 39 5.07 11.65 -0.94
CA LYS A 39 5.54 11.11 0.33
C LYS A 39 4.65 11.54 1.49
N ALA A 40 4.28 12.82 1.55
CA ALA A 40 3.39 13.33 2.59
C ALA A 40 2.02 12.65 2.53
N GLN A 41 1.41 12.57 1.34
CA GLN A 41 0.09 11.97 1.15
C GLN A 41 0.09 10.47 1.43
N ILE A 42 1.09 9.73 0.95
CA ILE A 42 1.18 8.28 1.18
C ILE A 42 1.45 7.97 2.66
N THR A 43 2.27 8.75 3.35
CA THR A 43 2.54 8.57 4.77
C THR A 43 1.28 8.78 5.59
N ASN A 44 0.55 9.86 5.34
CA ASN A 44 -0.69 10.15 6.06
C ASN A 44 -1.73 9.04 5.88
N ILE A 45 -1.92 8.54 4.66
CA ILE A 45 -2.90 7.48 4.42
C ILE A 45 -2.44 6.13 5.00
N CYS A 46 -1.12 5.85 5.02
CA CYS A 46 -0.55 4.69 5.69
C CYS A 46 -0.79 4.73 7.21
N ASP A 47 -0.69 5.91 7.82
CA ASP A 47 -0.95 6.07 9.25
C ASP A 47 -2.42 5.81 9.56
N VAL A 48 -3.35 6.33 8.76
CA VAL A 48 -4.79 6.01 8.88
C VAL A 48 -5.04 4.50 8.73
N ALA A 49 -4.41 3.87 7.75
CA ALA A 49 -4.51 2.43 7.54
C ALA A 49 -3.98 1.63 8.74
N SER A 50 -2.91 2.11 9.38
CA SER A 50 -2.22 1.44 10.50
C SER A 50 -2.90 1.64 11.85
N MET A 51 -3.89 2.55 11.98
CA MET A 51 -4.65 2.76 13.22
C MET A 51 -5.56 1.58 13.58
N GLY A 52 -5.82 0.68 12.64
CA GLY A 52 -6.58 -0.55 12.86
C GLY A 52 -5.72 -1.73 13.28
N SER A 53 -6.35 -2.79 13.78
CA SER A 53 -5.70 -4.06 14.06
C SER A 53 -5.49 -4.85 12.76
N GLU A 54 -4.30 -5.37 12.56
CA GLU A 54 -3.92 -6.31 11.50
C GLU A 54 -3.87 -5.75 10.06
N THR A 55 -3.13 -6.40 9.21
CA THR A 55 -2.83 -6.14 7.78
C THR A 55 -3.61 -5.00 7.11
N SER A 56 -3.06 -3.81 7.21
CA SER A 56 -3.59 -2.64 6.55
C SER A 56 -3.16 -2.57 5.09
N TYR A 57 -4.09 -2.19 4.22
CA TYR A 57 -3.82 -1.99 2.80
C TYR A 57 -4.38 -0.64 2.33
N ILE A 58 -3.82 -0.18 1.23
CA ILE A 58 -4.21 1.07 0.58
C ILE A 58 -4.59 0.73 -0.85
N LYS A 59 -5.72 1.26 -1.31
CA LYS A 59 -6.08 1.28 -2.72
C LYS A 59 -5.43 2.48 -3.37
N LEU A 60 -4.62 2.26 -4.39
CA LEU A 60 -4.09 3.30 -5.25
C LEU A 60 -4.85 3.26 -6.58
N SER A 61 -5.49 4.37 -6.93
CA SER A 61 -6.19 4.55 -8.21
C SER A 61 -5.40 5.55 -9.05
N PHE A 62 -4.86 5.08 -10.15
CA PHE A 62 -3.98 5.83 -11.05
C PHE A 62 -4.80 6.44 -12.17
N HIS A 63 -4.84 7.77 -12.24
CA HIS A 63 -5.52 8.57 -13.25
C HIS A 63 -4.50 9.32 -14.11
N GLU A 64 -4.97 10.04 -15.11
CA GLU A 64 -4.12 10.79 -16.03
C GLU A 64 -3.37 11.94 -15.36
N ASP A 65 -4.02 12.64 -14.43
CA ASP A 65 -3.53 13.86 -13.78
C ASP A 65 -3.27 13.70 -12.27
N ARG A 66 -3.66 12.57 -11.69
CA ARG A 66 -3.60 12.35 -10.23
C ARG A 66 -3.57 10.89 -9.85
N ILE A 67 -3.13 10.64 -8.63
CA ILE A 67 -3.24 9.35 -7.95
C ILE A 67 -4.11 9.53 -6.72
N VAL A 68 -5.21 8.77 -6.64
CA VAL A 68 -6.10 8.74 -5.47
C VAL A 68 -5.68 7.58 -4.58
N MET A 69 -5.52 7.87 -3.30
CA MET A 69 -5.09 6.93 -2.27
C MET A 69 -6.22 6.76 -1.26
N GLU A 70 -6.73 5.55 -1.11
CA GLU A 70 -7.85 5.27 -0.22
C GLU A 70 -7.48 4.18 0.77
N SER A 71 -7.89 4.36 2.03
CA SER A 71 -7.72 3.39 3.10
C SER A 71 -9.01 3.21 3.88
N LYS A 72 -9.26 1.97 4.28
CA LYS A 72 -10.33 1.62 5.22
C LYS A 72 -9.76 0.76 6.34
N SER A 73 -10.05 1.14 7.58
CA SER A 73 -9.74 0.35 8.78
C SER A 73 -10.99 0.21 9.66
N ASP A 74 -10.90 -0.56 10.71
CA ASP A 74 -11.94 -0.67 11.74
C ASP A 74 -12.14 0.64 12.54
N VAL A 75 -11.13 1.49 12.58
CA VAL A 75 -11.17 2.79 13.27
C VAL A 75 -11.70 3.90 12.36
N GLY A 76 -11.37 3.89 11.06
CA GLY A 76 -11.75 4.97 10.17
C GLY A 76 -11.48 4.66 8.68
N SER A 77 -11.77 5.65 7.86
CA SER A 77 -11.41 5.67 6.44
C SER A 77 -10.79 7.00 6.10
N GLY A 78 -9.84 6.99 5.18
CA GLY A 78 -9.19 8.18 4.66
C GLY A 78 -9.09 8.12 3.14
N SER A 79 -9.02 9.30 2.52
CA SER A 79 -8.74 9.45 1.11
C SER A 79 -7.85 10.66 0.91
N ASN A 80 -6.76 10.46 0.18
CA ASN A 80 -5.82 11.50 -0.20
C ASN A 80 -5.65 11.52 -1.71
N VAL A 81 -5.25 12.65 -2.24
CA VAL A 81 -5.00 12.84 -3.68
C VAL A 81 -3.63 13.50 -3.85
N CYS A 82 -2.84 12.97 -4.77
CA CYS A 82 -1.57 13.57 -5.19
C CYS A 82 -1.61 13.82 -6.69
N ARG A 83 -1.00 14.92 -7.13
CA ARG A 83 -0.83 15.21 -8.55
C ARG A 83 0.14 14.23 -9.19
N ALA A 84 -0.19 13.81 -10.40
CA ALA A 84 0.66 12.95 -11.20
C ALA A 84 0.61 13.43 -12.65
N VAL A 85 1.70 13.20 -13.37
CA VAL A 85 1.74 13.43 -14.82
C VAL A 85 1.90 12.07 -15.48
N MET A 86 0.82 11.57 -16.06
CA MET A 86 0.88 10.31 -16.79
C MET A 86 1.78 10.46 -18.02
N ILE A 87 2.78 9.59 -18.11
CA ILE A 87 3.69 9.52 -19.24
C ILE A 87 3.10 8.62 -20.32
N GLU A 88 2.55 7.48 -19.88
CA GLU A 88 1.97 6.48 -20.78
C GLU A 88 1.02 5.56 -20.00
N GLY A 89 -0.01 5.07 -20.67
CA GLY A 89 -0.81 3.96 -20.14
C GLY A 89 -2.31 4.22 -20.05
N LYS A 90 -2.94 3.53 -19.10
CA LYS A 90 -4.40 3.57 -18.86
C LYS A 90 -4.69 3.67 -17.38
N VAL A 91 -5.82 4.31 -17.06
CA VAL A 91 -6.35 4.36 -15.70
C VAL A 91 -6.53 2.94 -15.14
N CYS A 92 -6.03 2.74 -13.92
CA CYS A 92 -6.10 1.45 -13.23
C CYS A 92 -6.12 1.64 -11.71
N SER A 93 -6.46 0.60 -10.96
CA SER A 93 -6.40 0.63 -9.50
C SER A 93 -5.98 -0.71 -8.93
N PHE A 94 -5.18 -0.68 -7.86
CA PHE A 94 -4.68 -1.87 -7.18
C PHE A 94 -4.55 -1.61 -5.68
N TYR A 95 -4.54 -2.70 -4.91
CA TYR A 95 -4.33 -2.66 -3.47
C TYR A 95 -2.89 -3.02 -3.11
N TYR A 96 -2.28 -2.28 -2.21
CA TYR A 96 -0.91 -2.51 -1.74
C TYR A 96 -0.83 -2.53 -0.21
N PRO A 97 0.10 -3.31 0.37
CA PRO A 97 0.33 -3.33 1.80
C PRO A 97 0.83 -1.96 2.29
N ALA A 98 0.16 -1.37 3.28
CA ALA A 98 0.48 -0.04 3.79
C ALA A 98 1.90 0.04 4.41
N ASN A 99 2.32 -1.02 5.13
CA ASN A 99 3.65 -1.09 5.73
C ASN A 99 4.76 -1.07 4.68
N MET A 100 4.62 -1.85 3.59
CA MET A 100 5.60 -1.88 2.51
C MET A 100 5.68 -0.54 1.78
N LEU A 101 4.55 0.11 1.52
CA LEU A 101 4.52 1.46 0.96
C LEU A 101 5.28 2.43 1.87
N LYS A 102 4.97 2.43 3.17
CA LYS A 102 5.63 3.30 4.14
C LYS A 102 7.14 3.09 4.19
N ASP A 103 7.60 1.85 4.16
CA ASP A 103 9.02 1.51 4.20
C ASP A 103 9.76 2.00 2.95
N ILE A 104 9.19 1.80 1.75
CA ILE A 104 9.78 2.28 0.51
C ILE A 104 9.86 3.81 0.51
N PHE A 105 8.75 4.51 0.80
CA PHE A 105 8.74 5.97 0.73
C PHE A 105 9.47 6.67 1.89
N ARG A 106 9.99 5.92 2.87
CA ARG A 106 10.99 6.43 3.84
C ARG A 106 12.40 6.51 3.26
N THR A 107 12.73 5.64 2.31
CA THR A 107 14.09 5.49 1.76
C THR A 107 14.29 6.13 0.41
N VAL A 108 13.22 6.38 -0.32
CA VAL A 108 13.25 7.00 -1.66
C VAL A 108 13.51 8.50 -1.57
N GLU A 109 14.22 9.06 -2.54
CA GLU A 109 14.56 10.48 -2.64
C GLU A 109 14.47 11.01 -4.08
N GLY A 110 14.07 12.28 -4.23
CA GLY A 110 14.04 13.00 -5.51
C GLY A 110 12.81 12.71 -6.35
N THR A 111 12.90 12.99 -7.65
CA THR A 111 11.78 12.79 -8.58
C THR A 111 11.47 11.30 -8.72
N LEU A 112 10.20 10.93 -8.60
CA LEU A 112 9.73 9.57 -8.68
C LEU A 112 9.06 9.27 -10.02
N ILE A 113 9.38 8.11 -10.56
CA ILE A 113 8.60 7.49 -11.63
C ILE A 113 7.94 6.24 -11.07
N LEU A 114 6.63 6.18 -11.20
CA LEU A 114 5.83 5.01 -10.85
C LEU A 114 5.44 4.29 -12.13
N GLN A 115 5.72 2.99 -12.19
CA GLN A 115 5.32 2.11 -13.28
C GLN A 115 4.49 0.97 -12.71
N VAL A 116 3.32 0.72 -13.29
CA VAL A 116 2.42 -0.37 -12.88
C VAL A 116 2.21 -1.31 -14.06
N ASP A 117 2.30 -2.61 -13.82
CA ASP A 117 2.01 -3.64 -14.82
C ASP A 117 0.55 -4.10 -14.76
N ARG A 118 0.14 -4.90 -15.76
CA ARG A 118 -1.23 -5.45 -15.86
C ARG A 118 -1.63 -6.35 -14.68
N ARG A 119 -0.67 -6.91 -13.96
CA ARG A 119 -0.90 -7.75 -12.78
C ARG A 119 -0.92 -6.93 -11.48
N GLY A 120 -0.66 -5.62 -11.60
CA GLY A 120 -0.60 -4.69 -10.48
C GLY A 120 0.76 -4.61 -9.79
N TYR A 121 1.82 -5.26 -10.30
CA TYR A 121 3.16 -5.01 -9.77
C TYR A 121 3.52 -3.54 -9.99
N MET A 122 3.92 -2.86 -8.92
CA MET A 122 4.34 -1.46 -8.99
C MET A 122 5.85 -1.36 -8.82
N LEU A 123 6.50 -0.76 -9.80
CA LEU A 123 7.88 -0.33 -9.71
C LEU A 123 7.93 1.15 -9.33
N VAL A 124 8.73 1.45 -8.34
CA VAL A 124 9.05 2.81 -7.92
C VAL A 124 10.51 3.05 -8.28
N PHE A 125 10.74 4.02 -9.14
CA PHE A 125 12.09 4.43 -9.54
C PHE A 125 12.42 5.73 -8.83
N ASP A 126 13.49 5.74 -8.09
CA ASP A 126 14.16 6.96 -7.67
C ASP A 126 15.44 7.17 -8.48
N ARG A 127 16.23 8.15 -8.08
CA ARG A 127 17.47 8.51 -8.80
C ARG A 127 18.48 7.37 -8.87
N LEU A 128 18.52 6.46 -7.91
CA LEU A 128 19.57 5.45 -7.75
C LEU A 128 19.02 4.02 -7.66
N ASN A 129 17.76 3.86 -7.26
CA ASN A 129 17.20 2.56 -6.89
C ASN A 129 15.90 2.26 -7.62
N LYS A 130 15.59 0.97 -7.65
CA LYS A 130 14.30 0.45 -8.12
C LYS A 130 13.70 -0.38 -7.00
N TYR A 131 12.47 -0.06 -6.64
CA TYR A 131 11.71 -0.83 -5.65
C TYR A 131 10.53 -1.48 -6.34
N MET A 132 10.26 -2.73 -6.01
CA MET A 132 9.12 -3.46 -6.54
C MET A 132 8.15 -3.82 -5.41
N LEU A 133 6.88 -3.46 -5.61
CA LEU A 133 5.79 -3.89 -4.74
C LEU A 133 4.88 -4.86 -5.46
N THR A 134 4.45 -5.87 -4.71
CA THR A 134 3.43 -6.80 -5.16
C THR A 134 2.04 -6.32 -4.70
N PRO A 135 1.02 -6.40 -5.56
CA PRO A 135 -0.33 -6.04 -5.16
C PRO A 135 -0.93 -7.10 -4.22
N ILE A 136 -1.92 -6.68 -3.45
CA ILE A 136 -2.82 -7.58 -2.73
C ILE A 136 -3.97 -7.92 -3.67
N ARG A 137 -4.41 -9.17 -3.69
CA ARG A 137 -5.60 -9.57 -4.46
C ARG A 137 -6.84 -8.85 -3.94
N GLU A 138 -7.64 -8.32 -4.85
CA GLU A 138 -8.85 -7.56 -4.54
C GLU A 138 -9.82 -8.34 -3.65
N GLU A 139 -10.05 -9.60 -3.94
CA GLU A 139 -10.90 -10.50 -3.13
C GLU A 139 -10.45 -10.57 -1.66
N PHE A 140 -9.15 -10.50 -1.41
CA PHE A 140 -8.61 -10.52 -0.05
C PHE A 140 -8.82 -9.18 0.66
N ALA A 141 -8.66 -8.08 -0.06
CA ALA A 141 -8.89 -6.73 0.44
C ALA A 141 -10.37 -6.51 0.78
N GLU A 142 -11.29 -6.96 -0.08
CA GLU A 142 -12.73 -6.86 0.13
C GLU A 142 -13.21 -7.70 1.33
N LYS A 143 -12.75 -8.94 1.45
CA LYS A 143 -13.05 -9.79 2.62
C LYS A 143 -12.59 -9.20 3.94
N GLN A 144 -11.47 -8.48 3.94
CA GLN A 144 -11.04 -7.77 5.14
C GLN A 144 -11.92 -6.56 5.44
N ALA A 145 -12.32 -5.80 4.42
CA ALA A 145 -13.21 -4.67 4.58
C ALA A 145 -14.59 -5.09 5.13
N GLU A 146 -15.12 -6.22 4.69
CA GLU A 146 -16.36 -6.82 5.21
C GLU A 146 -16.23 -7.20 6.70
N LYS A 147 -15.14 -7.89 7.07
CA LYS A 147 -14.86 -8.24 8.48
C LYS A 147 -14.80 -7.00 9.38
N PHE A 148 -14.21 -5.91 8.91
CA PHE A 148 -14.16 -4.65 9.65
C PHE A 148 -15.56 -4.03 9.80
N ALA A 149 -16.40 -4.09 8.76
CA ALA A 149 -17.76 -3.60 8.80
C ALA A 149 -18.63 -4.39 9.80
N GLU A 150 -18.47 -5.71 9.87
CA GLU A 150 -19.15 -6.58 10.82
C GLU A 150 -18.71 -6.30 12.27
N ARG A 151 -17.41 -6.14 12.52
CA ARG A 151 -16.88 -5.78 13.85
C ARG A 151 -17.43 -4.44 14.33
N LYS A 152 -17.53 -3.43 13.45
CA LYS A 152 -18.15 -2.13 13.78
C LYS A 152 -19.62 -2.26 14.19
N LYS A 153 -20.39 -3.11 13.50
CA LYS A 153 -21.80 -3.37 13.85
C LYS A 153 -21.90 -4.04 15.22
N ALA A 154 -21.07 -5.05 15.50
CA ALA A 154 -21.07 -5.77 16.77
C ALA A 154 -20.68 -4.88 17.97
N VAL A 155 -19.73 -3.95 17.79
CA VAL A 155 -19.33 -2.99 18.85
C VAL A 155 -20.46 -1.97 19.13
N LYS A 156 -21.12 -1.46 18.09
CA LYS A 156 -22.27 -0.53 18.25
C LYS A 156 -23.46 -1.18 18.96
N THR A 157 -23.70 -2.47 18.73
CA THR A 157 -24.79 -3.20 19.40
C THR A 157 -24.49 -3.39 20.89
N LYS A 158 -23.24 -3.70 21.24
CA LYS A 158 -22.81 -3.86 22.64
C LYS A 158 -22.79 -2.53 23.42
N SER A 159 -22.54 -1.41 22.78
CA SER A 159 -22.59 -0.10 23.44
C SER A 159 -24.03 0.36 23.72
N LYS A 160 -24.99 0.06 22.84
CA LYS A 160 -26.42 0.37 23.07
C LYS A 160 -27.00 -0.45 24.21
N SER A 161 -26.71 -1.75 24.30
CA SER A 161 -27.22 -2.60 25.37
C SER A 161 -26.68 -2.22 26.76
N LYS A 162 -25.48 -1.60 26.84
CA LYS A 162 -24.88 -1.16 28.10
C LYS A 162 -25.46 0.18 28.60
N THR A 163 -26.03 0.98 27.71
CA THR A 163 -26.64 2.27 28.06
C THR A 163 -28.09 2.05 28.57
N GLU A 164 -28.79 1.08 28.02
CA GLU A 164 -30.14 0.73 28.46
C GLU A 164 -30.19 0.03 29.82
N SER A 165 -29.13 -0.75 30.17
CA SER A 165 -29.05 -1.41 31.49
C SER A 165 -28.56 -0.50 32.64
N LYS A 166 -28.23 0.74 32.37
CA LYS A 166 -27.86 1.76 33.39
C LYS A 166 -28.98 2.78 33.63
N ALA A 167 -30.05 2.74 32.87
CA ALA A 167 -31.19 3.65 32.98
C ALA A 167 -32.46 2.98 33.59
N ALA A 168 -32.33 1.73 34.04
CA ALA A 168 -33.28 0.99 34.85
C ALA A 168 -32.70 0.77 36.24
#